data_fbae2cbd88c4170e6bcb02f55166b627
#
_entry.id   fbae2cbd88c4170e6bcb02f55166b627
#
_cell.length_a   1.000
_cell.length_b   1.000
_cell.length_c   1.000
_cell.angle_alpha   90.00
_cell.angle_beta   90.00
_cell.angle_gamma   90.00
#
_symmetry.space_group_name_H-M   'P 1'
#
loop_
_entity.id
_entity.type
_entity.pdbx_description
1 polymer ?
#
loop_
_entity_poly.entity_id
_entity_poly.type
_entity_poly.pdbx_seq_one_letter_code
_entity_poly.pdbx_strand_id
1 'polypeptide(L)'
;MERKRILVVDDEQDLCDILLFNLAWAGYEPQAVHSAEEVMSLDVCSFDLLLLDVMMDGMSGFELAKRLKGSEQTNHIPIIFLTAKDTEDDALQGFGLGADDYIKKPFSVREVVARVKAVLNRFSQGRSSEKPKVLSFEGLTVDLVQKTVTADGERLELTRTEFALLSLMLRHRGRVFTRHELIGLAWPKGVIVTNRAVDVNITRMRKKIGSYAAHVVTRQGFGYMFQ
;
A
#
# COMPACT_ATOMS: atom_id res chain seq x y z
N MET A 1 20.98 16.53 4.30
CA MET A 1 20.08 15.39 4.09
C MET A 1 20.49 14.73 2.80
N GLU A 2 20.70 13.43 2.83
CA GLU A 2 21.00 12.62 1.65
C GLU A 2 19.81 12.61 0.70
N ARG A 3 20.05 12.78 -0.60
CA ARG A 3 18.96 12.77 -1.59
C ARG A 3 18.43 11.35 -1.74
N LYS A 4 17.11 11.22 -1.93
CA LYS A 4 16.48 9.92 -2.15
C LYS A 4 16.77 9.42 -3.56
N ARG A 5 17.25 8.19 -3.68
CA ARG A 5 17.61 7.54 -4.94
C ARG A 5 16.39 6.82 -5.52
N ILE A 6 16.10 7.10 -6.80
CA ILE A 6 14.94 6.53 -7.50
C ILE A 6 15.45 5.80 -8.74
N LEU A 7 15.09 4.51 -8.87
CA LEU A 7 15.37 3.75 -10.07
C LEU A 7 14.14 3.80 -10.99
N VAL A 8 14.34 4.25 -12.23
CA VAL A 8 13.35 4.22 -13.31
C VAL A 8 13.70 3.03 -14.20
N VAL A 9 12.73 2.17 -14.46
CA VAL A 9 12.90 0.96 -15.30
C VAL A 9 11.82 0.99 -16.37
N ASP A 10 12.19 1.36 -17.58
CA ASP A 10 11.28 1.53 -18.72
C ASP A 10 12.12 1.42 -20.02
N ASP A 11 11.65 0.67 -21.02
CA ASP A 11 12.35 0.48 -22.28
C ASP A 11 12.23 1.68 -23.23
N GLU A 12 11.33 2.62 -22.94
CA GLU A 12 11.18 3.89 -23.65
C GLU A 12 12.22 4.93 -23.18
N GLN A 13 13.33 5.07 -23.91
CA GLN A 13 14.43 5.97 -23.53
C GLN A 13 13.98 7.42 -23.36
N ASP A 14 13.15 7.94 -24.28
CA ASP A 14 12.65 9.32 -24.22
C ASP A 14 11.84 9.57 -22.95
N LEU A 15 11.05 8.59 -22.52
CA LEU A 15 10.27 8.67 -21.30
C LEU A 15 11.19 8.66 -20.05
N CYS A 16 12.21 7.80 -20.07
CA CYS A 16 13.23 7.78 -19.03
C CYS A 16 13.91 9.15 -18.89
N ASP A 17 14.35 9.77 -19.98
CA ASP A 17 15.03 11.07 -19.96
C ASP A 17 14.13 12.16 -19.36
N ILE A 18 12.85 12.18 -19.74
CA ILE A 18 11.85 13.12 -19.18
C ILE A 18 11.69 12.89 -17.66
N LEU A 19 11.58 11.64 -17.22
CA LEU A 19 11.42 11.31 -15.80
C LEU A 19 12.67 11.65 -15.01
N LEU A 20 13.87 11.31 -15.51
CA LEU A 20 15.14 11.64 -14.87
C LEU A 20 15.27 13.15 -14.64
N PHE A 21 15.03 13.97 -15.68
CA PHE A 21 15.11 15.41 -15.57
C PHE A 21 14.18 15.97 -14.49
N ASN A 22 12.92 15.56 -14.49
CA ASN A 22 11.91 16.09 -13.57
C ASN A 22 12.06 15.59 -12.13
N LEU A 23 12.48 14.34 -11.94
CA LEU A 23 12.79 13.81 -10.61
C LEU A 23 14.02 14.49 -10.02
N ALA A 24 15.07 14.73 -10.82
CA ALA A 24 16.23 15.50 -10.38
C ALA A 24 15.86 16.95 -10.01
N TRP A 25 15.00 17.60 -10.81
CA TRP A 25 14.47 18.92 -10.49
C TRP A 25 13.66 18.95 -9.20
N ALA A 26 12.95 17.86 -8.89
CA ALA A 26 12.21 17.69 -7.64
C ALA A 26 13.11 17.37 -6.42
N GLY A 27 14.43 17.28 -6.60
CA GLY A 27 15.42 17.10 -5.54
C GLY A 27 15.78 15.64 -5.24
N TYR A 28 15.40 14.71 -6.09
CA TYR A 28 15.78 13.29 -6.02
C TYR A 28 17.09 13.02 -6.75
N GLU A 29 17.63 11.79 -6.59
CA GLU A 29 18.76 11.27 -7.35
C GLU A 29 18.27 10.10 -8.21
N PRO A 30 17.76 10.36 -9.43
CA PRO A 30 17.22 9.34 -10.29
C PRO A 30 18.31 8.68 -11.13
N GLN A 31 18.11 7.37 -11.40
CA GLN A 31 18.86 6.58 -12.37
C GLN A 31 17.87 5.81 -13.23
N ALA A 32 18.16 5.64 -14.54
CA ALA A 32 17.35 4.81 -15.42
C ALA A 32 18.12 3.57 -15.87
N VAL A 33 17.36 2.51 -16.13
CA VAL A 33 17.76 1.30 -16.85
C VAL A 33 16.60 0.89 -17.77
N HIS A 34 16.91 0.17 -18.85
CA HIS A 34 15.97 -0.07 -19.93
C HIS A 34 15.47 -1.51 -20.01
N SER A 35 15.85 -2.36 -19.05
CA SER A 35 15.37 -3.74 -18.96
C SER A 35 15.38 -4.25 -17.51
N ALA A 36 14.59 -5.28 -17.26
CA ALA A 36 14.57 -5.97 -15.99
C ALA A 36 15.90 -6.68 -15.69
N GLU A 37 16.58 -7.14 -16.74
CA GLU A 37 17.89 -7.81 -16.66
C GLU A 37 18.98 -6.87 -16.15
N GLU A 38 18.95 -5.61 -16.59
CA GLU A 38 19.87 -4.58 -16.10
C GLU A 38 19.67 -4.34 -14.61
N VAL A 39 18.41 -4.31 -14.12
CA VAL A 39 18.11 -4.17 -12.69
C VAL A 39 18.77 -5.26 -11.86
N MET A 40 18.78 -6.51 -12.36
CA MET A 40 19.38 -7.64 -11.65
C MET A 40 20.89 -7.54 -11.52
N SER A 41 21.54 -6.66 -12.30
CA SER A 41 22.99 -6.39 -12.26
C SER A 41 23.35 -5.24 -11.31
N LEU A 42 22.34 -4.53 -10.77
CA LEU A 42 22.53 -3.38 -9.89
C LEU A 42 22.44 -3.78 -8.41
N ASP A 43 23.05 -2.96 -7.56
CA ASP A 43 22.73 -2.96 -6.13
C ASP A 43 21.38 -2.23 -5.89
N VAL A 44 20.30 -2.99 -6.05
CA VAL A 44 18.93 -2.47 -5.89
C VAL A 44 18.68 -1.95 -4.48
N CYS A 45 19.38 -2.47 -3.47
CA CYS A 45 19.25 -2.04 -2.07
C CYS A 45 19.67 -0.58 -1.86
N SER A 46 20.44 -0.02 -2.78
CA SER A 46 20.86 1.39 -2.74
C SER A 46 19.78 2.38 -3.14
N PHE A 47 18.62 1.92 -3.66
CA PHE A 47 17.52 2.78 -4.07
C PHE A 47 16.41 2.84 -3.02
N ASP A 48 15.75 3.99 -2.93
CA ASP A 48 14.65 4.24 -2.01
C ASP A 48 13.27 3.97 -2.62
N LEU A 49 13.17 3.90 -3.97
CA LEU A 49 11.94 3.64 -4.71
C LEU A 49 12.25 3.20 -6.15
N LEU A 50 11.42 2.31 -6.69
CA LEU A 50 11.41 1.94 -8.10
C LEU A 50 10.16 2.46 -8.79
N LEU A 51 10.35 3.12 -9.95
CA LEU A 51 9.33 3.33 -10.98
C LEU A 51 9.53 2.25 -12.04
N LEU A 52 8.54 1.40 -12.25
CA LEU A 52 8.71 0.17 -13.01
C LEU A 52 7.62 0.07 -14.08
N ASP A 53 8.02 0.12 -15.35
CA ASP A 53 7.08 -0.21 -16.42
C ASP A 53 6.66 -1.68 -16.33
N VAL A 54 5.38 -1.92 -16.58
CA VAL A 54 4.81 -3.26 -16.62
C VAL A 54 5.15 -3.98 -17.92
N MET A 55 5.16 -3.24 -19.03
CA MET A 55 5.28 -3.75 -20.38
C MET A 55 6.70 -3.49 -20.92
N MET A 56 7.61 -4.40 -20.67
CA MET A 56 8.98 -4.37 -21.20
C MET A 56 9.25 -5.64 -21.98
N ASP A 57 10.17 -5.57 -22.95
CA ASP A 57 10.64 -6.74 -23.67
C ASP A 57 11.40 -7.69 -22.71
N GLY A 58 11.26 -8.99 -22.92
CA GLY A 58 11.87 -10.01 -22.05
C GLY A 58 11.11 -10.22 -20.75
N MET A 59 11.73 -9.89 -19.60
CA MET A 59 11.09 -10.02 -18.29
C MET A 59 10.17 -8.84 -18.02
N SER A 60 8.89 -9.12 -17.79
CA SER A 60 7.91 -8.09 -17.45
C SER A 60 8.18 -7.42 -16.09
N GLY A 61 7.70 -6.17 -15.94
CA GLY A 61 7.80 -5.47 -14.65
C GLY A 61 7.11 -6.21 -13.50
N PHE A 62 6.04 -6.95 -13.76
CA PHE A 62 5.40 -7.78 -12.72
C PHE A 62 6.29 -8.94 -12.26
N GLU A 63 7.00 -9.60 -13.18
CA GLU A 63 7.92 -10.68 -12.84
C GLU A 63 9.13 -10.16 -12.06
N LEU A 64 9.67 -9.01 -12.46
CA LEU A 64 10.74 -8.33 -11.72
C LEU A 64 10.28 -7.97 -10.30
N ALA A 65 9.12 -7.32 -10.17
CA ALA A 65 8.55 -6.96 -8.86
C ALA A 65 8.34 -8.18 -7.96
N LYS A 66 7.85 -9.28 -8.51
CA LYS A 66 7.68 -10.54 -7.78
C LYS A 66 9.01 -11.07 -7.24
N ARG A 67 10.08 -11.00 -8.01
CA ARG A 67 11.44 -11.40 -7.57
C ARG A 67 11.95 -10.50 -6.46
N LEU A 68 11.84 -9.17 -6.64
CA LEU A 68 12.30 -8.18 -5.66
C LEU A 68 11.52 -8.28 -4.34
N LYS A 69 10.20 -8.43 -4.40
CA LYS A 69 9.34 -8.58 -3.21
C LYS A 69 9.47 -9.96 -2.55
N GLY A 70 9.97 -10.96 -3.25
CA GLY A 70 10.29 -12.29 -2.72
C GLY A 70 11.61 -12.37 -1.96
N SER A 71 12.50 -11.40 -2.10
CA SER A 71 13.80 -11.34 -1.42
C SER A 71 13.73 -10.51 -0.14
N GLU A 72 14.25 -11.02 0.97
CA GLU A 72 14.31 -10.28 2.25
C GLU A 72 15.12 -8.96 2.13
N GLN A 73 16.09 -8.91 1.24
CA GLN A 73 16.95 -7.74 1.05
C GLN A 73 16.25 -6.60 0.33
N THR A 74 15.33 -6.89 -0.58
CA THR A 74 14.70 -5.89 -1.47
C THR A 74 13.19 -5.73 -1.28
N ASN A 75 12.52 -6.61 -0.52
CA ASN A 75 11.07 -6.59 -0.33
C ASN A 75 10.54 -5.28 0.31
N HIS A 76 11.40 -4.58 1.03
CA HIS A 76 11.08 -3.34 1.70
C HIS A 76 11.10 -2.11 0.77
N ILE A 77 11.67 -2.22 -0.44
CA ILE A 77 11.77 -1.12 -1.39
C ILE A 77 10.40 -0.90 -2.05
N PRO A 78 9.83 0.31 -1.99
CA PRO A 78 8.55 0.58 -2.63
C PRO A 78 8.64 0.55 -4.15
N ILE A 79 7.59 0.03 -4.77
CA ILE A 79 7.44 -0.07 -6.22
C ILE A 79 6.18 0.67 -6.65
N ILE A 80 6.33 1.60 -7.60
CA ILE A 80 5.23 2.23 -8.33
C ILE A 80 5.26 1.69 -9.74
N PHE A 81 4.17 1.07 -10.19
CA PHE A 81 4.07 0.64 -11.58
C PHE A 81 3.63 1.76 -12.51
N LEU A 82 4.25 1.82 -13.68
CA LEU A 82 3.80 2.58 -14.83
C LEU A 82 3.13 1.58 -15.78
N THR A 83 1.87 1.80 -16.17
CA THR A 83 1.14 0.79 -16.98
C THR A 83 0.21 1.41 -18.00
N ALA A 84 0.23 0.87 -19.22
CA ALA A 84 -0.74 1.17 -20.26
C ALA A 84 -2.03 0.35 -20.14
N LYS A 85 -2.07 -0.68 -19.27
CA LYS A 85 -3.18 -1.61 -19.18
C LYS A 85 -4.36 -1.06 -18.40
N ASP A 86 -5.55 -1.26 -18.97
CA ASP A 86 -6.84 -0.75 -18.50
C ASP A 86 -7.64 -1.74 -17.65
N THR A 87 -7.18 -2.97 -17.48
CA THR A 87 -7.98 -3.99 -16.82
C THR A 87 -7.82 -3.94 -15.29
N GLU A 88 -8.95 -3.93 -14.57
CA GLU A 88 -8.99 -4.10 -13.12
C GLU A 88 -8.23 -5.36 -12.66
N ASP A 89 -8.16 -6.39 -13.49
CA ASP A 89 -7.45 -7.63 -13.21
C ASP A 89 -5.92 -7.44 -13.15
N ASP A 90 -5.33 -6.58 -13.97
CA ASP A 90 -3.90 -6.28 -13.92
C ASP A 90 -3.52 -5.44 -12.71
N ALA A 91 -4.37 -4.48 -12.32
CA ALA A 91 -4.22 -3.75 -11.07
C ALA A 91 -4.37 -4.68 -9.85
N LEU A 92 -5.31 -5.64 -9.90
CA LEU A 92 -5.51 -6.65 -8.84
C LEU A 92 -4.34 -7.64 -8.75
N GLN A 93 -3.74 -8.04 -9.89
CA GLN A 93 -2.51 -8.86 -9.88
C GLN A 93 -1.34 -8.12 -9.25
N GLY A 94 -1.14 -6.87 -9.59
CA GLY A 94 -0.05 -6.09 -9.04
C GLY A 94 -0.22 -5.73 -7.57
N PHE A 95 -1.43 -5.41 -7.09
CA PHE A 95 -1.70 -5.28 -5.63
C PHE A 95 -1.46 -6.59 -4.89
N GLY A 96 -1.71 -7.73 -5.55
CA GLY A 96 -1.36 -9.06 -5.03
C GLY A 96 0.14 -9.32 -4.91
N LEU A 97 0.95 -8.62 -5.70
CA LEU A 97 2.42 -8.71 -5.71
C LEU A 97 3.11 -7.72 -4.76
N GLY A 98 2.35 -6.89 -4.04
CA GLY A 98 2.90 -5.95 -3.06
C GLY A 98 3.33 -4.60 -3.63
N ALA A 99 2.75 -4.18 -4.75
CA ALA A 99 2.92 -2.82 -5.27
C ALA A 99 2.38 -1.76 -4.29
N ASP A 100 3.06 -0.64 -4.26
CA ASP A 100 2.75 0.45 -3.32
C ASP A 100 1.89 1.54 -3.97
N ASP A 101 1.94 1.67 -5.31
CA ASP A 101 1.07 2.53 -6.12
C ASP A 101 1.13 2.15 -7.61
N TYR A 102 0.20 2.74 -8.43
CA TYR A 102 0.09 2.57 -9.87
C TYR A 102 -0.14 3.91 -10.54
N ILE A 103 0.48 4.09 -11.70
CA ILE A 103 0.30 5.25 -12.57
C ILE A 103 -0.07 4.75 -13.96
N LYS A 104 -1.23 5.16 -14.46
CA LYS A 104 -1.70 4.78 -15.79
C LYS A 104 -1.06 5.66 -16.87
N LYS A 105 -0.47 5.05 -17.91
CA LYS A 105 -0.06 5.72 -19.16
C LYS A 105 -1.32 6.03 -20.02
N PRO A 106 -1.47 7.24 -20.61
CA PRO A 106 -0.58 8.38 -20.49
C PRO A 106 -0.77 9.14 -19.19
N PHE A 107 0.33 9.60 -18.58
CA PHE A 107 0.33 10.34 -17.33
C PHE A 107 1.03 11.71 -17.47
N SER A 108 0.77 12.61 -16.54
CA SER A 108 1.55 13.82 -16.41
C SER A 108 2.77 13.58 -15.52
N VAL A 109 3.91 14.19 -15.87
CA VAL A 109 5.12 14.12 -15.04
C VAL A 109 4.88 14.66 -13.62
N ARG A 110 4.00 15.65 -13.47
CA ARG A 110 3.59 16.19 -12.17
C ARG A 110 2.90 15.13 -11.31
N GLU A 111 2.11 14.26 -11.93
CA GLU A 111 1.47 13.14 -11.23
C GLU A 111 2.52 12.15 -10.72
N VAL A 112 3.49 11.78 -11.56
CA VAL A 112 4.59 10.88 -11.15
C VAL A 112 5.33 11.43 -9.95
N VAL A 113 5.78 12.69 -10.01
CA VAL A 113 6.50 13.34 -8.91
C VAL A 113 5.66 13.41 -7.64
N ALA A 114 4.37 13.72 -7.76
CA ALA A 114 3.45 13.77 -6.61
C ALA A 114 3.28 12.39 -5.94
N ARG A 115 3.13 11.32 -6.73
CA ARG A 115 2.98 9.95 -6.23
C ARG A 115 4.28 9.43 -5.61
N VAL A 116 5.42 9.67 -6.26
CA VAL A 116 6.76 9.36 -5.71
C VAL A 116 6.92 10.00 -4.32
N LYS A 117 6.61 11.30 -4.20
CA LYS A 117 6.66 12.02 -2.92
C LYS A 117 5.74 11.40 -1.88
N ALA A 118 4.50 11.04 -2.26
CA ALA A 118 3.52 10.45 -1.35
C ALA A 118 3.96 9.05 -0.87
N VAL A 119 4.50 8.22 -1.77
CA VAL A 119 5.00 6.89 -1.44
C VAL A 119 6.23 6.99 -0.54
N LEU A 120 7.24 7.79 -0.92
CA LEU A 120 8.44 7.98 -0.10
C LEU A 120 8.13 8.54 1.29
N ASN A 121 7.18 9.46 1.43
CA ASN A 121 6.75 9.97 2.73
C ASN A 121 6.10 8.88 3.59
N ARG A 122 5.28 8.02 3.02
CA ARG A 122 4.71 6.84 3.74
C ARG A 122 5.82 5.90 4.23
N PHE A 123 6.83 5.67 3.40
CA PHE A 123 7.96 4.78 3.72
C PHE A 123 8.98 5.42 4.66
N SER A 124 9.24 6.73 4.56
CA SER A 124 10.13 7.42 5.50
C SER A 124 9.51 7.57 6.89
N GLN A 125 8.20 7.77 6.98
CA GLN A 125 7.47 7.69 8.25
C GLN A 125 7.43 6.25 8.80
N GLY A 126 7.50 5.22 7.94
CA GLY A 126 7.59 3.81 8.30
C GLY A 126 9.01 3.31 8.64
N ARG A 127 10.08 4.03 8.25
CA ARG A 127 11.47 3.67 8.62
C ARG A 127 11.86 4.10 10.04
N SER A 128 11.10 5.01 10.66
CA SER A 128 11.26 5.34 12.10
C SER A 128 10.27 4.58 12.99
N SER A 129 9.46 3.67 12.44
CA SER A 129 8.71 2.72 13.25
C SER A 129 8.72 1.36 12.57
N GLU A 130 9.23 0.33 13.24
CA GLU A 130 8.62 -1.01 13.15
C GLU A 130 7.13 -0.80 12.93
N LYS A 131 6.51 -1.48 11.92
CA LYS A 131 5.03 -1.44 11.76
C LYS A 131 4.48 -1.50 13.18
N PRO A 132 3.68 -0.54 13.62
CA PRO A 132 3.32 -0.47 15.03
C PRO A 132 2.79 -1.84 15.42
N LYS A 133 3.51 -2.52 16.29
CA LYS A 133 3.10 -3.84 16.81
C LYS A 133 1.78 -3.70 17.55
N VAL A 134 1.51 -2.47 17.99
CA VAL A 134 0.32 -2.09 18.75
C VAL A 134 -0.26 -0.82 18.13
N LEU A 135 -1.55 -0.83 17.82
CA LEU A 135 -2.32 0.35 17.48
C LEU A 135 -3.09 0.80 18.72
N SER A 136 -3.09 2.09 19.03
CA SER A 136 -3.83 2.63 20.16
C SER A 136 -4.64 3.86 19.80
N PHE A 137 -5.79 3.98 20.44
CA PHE A 137 -6.65 5.15 20.41
C PHE A 137 -7.31 5.31 21.77
N GLU A 138 -6.93 6.34 22.51
CA GLU A 138 -7.34 6.50 23.92
C GLU A 138 -7.04 5.20 24.72
N GLY A 139 -8.04 4.58 25.35
CA GLY A 139 -7.89 3.31 26.06
C GLY A 139 -8.06 2.05 25.19
N LEU A 140 -8.39 2.19 23.89
CA LEU A 140 -8.50 1.06 22.95
C LEU A 140 -7.12 0.70 22.39
N THR A 141 -6.71 -0.56 22.58
CA THR A 141 -5.40 -1.05 22.13
C THR A 141 -5.56 -2.33 21.29
N VAL A 142 -4.89 -2.39 20.17
CA VAL A 142 -4.89 -3.54 19.23
C VAL A 142 -3.45 -4.03 19.06
N ASP A 143 -3.10 -5.16 19.64
CA ASP A 143 -1.82 -5.82 19.42
C ASP A 143 -1.88 -6.66 18.14
N LEU A 144 -1.09 -6.24 17.15
CA LEU A 144 -1.06 -6.86 15.82
C LEU A 144 -0.22 -8.14 15.77
N VAL A 145 0.65 -8.36 16.76
CA VAL A 145 1.48 -9.56 16.88
C VAL A 145 0.70 -10.65 17.60
N GLN A 146 0.21 -10.34 18.81
CA GLN A 146 -0.56 -11.28 19.62
C GLN A 146 -2.00 -11.48 19.15
N LYS A 147 -2.48 -10.63 18.20
CA LYS A 147 -3.87 -10.63 17.71
C LYS A 147 -4.89 -10.43 18.83
N THR A 148 -4.56 -9.59 19.80
CA THR A 148 -5.42 -9.25 20.93
C THR A 148 -5.91 -7.81 20.85
N VAL A 149 -7.07 -7.55 21.45
CA VAL A 149 -7.65 -6.22 21.58
C VAL A 149 -8.00 -6.00 23.04
N THR A 150 -7.68 -4.84 23.58
CA THR A 150 -8.10 -4.42 24.91
C THR A 150 -8.79 -3.06 24.85
N ALA A 151 -9.78 -2.84 25.69
CA ALA A 151 -10.43 -1.56 25.90
C ALA A 151 -10.38 -1.24 27.39
N ASP A 152 -9.78 -0.11 27.76
CA ASP A 152 -9.60 0.33 29.15
C ASP A 152 -8.94 -0.75 30.05
N GLY A 153 -8.03 -1.53 29.46
CA GLY A 153 -7.31 -2.63 30.12
C GLY A 153 -8.03 -3.99 30.09
N GLU A 154 -9.30 -4.04 29.72
CA GLU A 154 -10.07 -5.28 29.59
C GLU A 154 -9.90 -5.91 28.21
N ARG A 155 -9.64 -7.22 28.16
CA ARG A 155 -9.49 -7.97 26.91
C ARG A 155 -10.84 -8.18 26.23
N LEU A 156 -10.89 -7.85 24.91
CA LEU A 156 -12.06 -8.04 24.09
C LEU A 156 -11.90 -9.25 23.17
N GLU A 157 -12.95 -10.05 23.06
CA GLU A 157 -12.98 -11.19 22.14
C GLU A 157 -13.57 -10.80 20.78
N LEU A 158 -12.70 -10.45 19.86
CA LEU A 158 -13.07 -10.20 18.47
C LEU A 158 -12.83 -11.44 17.61
N THR A 159 -13.72 -11.67 16.65
CA THR A 159 -13.47 -12.64 15.58
C THR A 159 -12.33 -12.17 14.68
N ARG A 160 -11.74 -13.07 13.89
CA ARG A 160 -10.66 -12.74 12.93
C ARG A 160 -11.05 -11.57 12.02
N THR A 161 -12.28 -11.57 11.53
CA THR A 161 -12.77 -10.51 10.62
C THR A 161 -12.99 -9.19 11.35
N GLU A 162 -13.59 -9.21 12.54
CA GLU A 162 -13.79 -8.01 13.37
C GLU A 162 -12.44 -7.40 13.75
N PHE A 163 -11.46 -8.22 14.13
CA PHE A 163 -10.08 -7.79 14.40
C PHE A 163 -9.44 -7.14 13.17
N ALA A 164 -9.58 -7.75 11.98
CA ALA A 164 -9.03 -7.21 10.74
C ALA A 164 -9.66 -5.85 10.38
N LEU A 165 -10.99 -5.72 10.49
CA LEU A 165 -11.72 -4.49 10.24
C LEU A 165 -11.31 -3.38 11.19
N LEU A 166 -11.25 -3.66 12.50
CA LEU A 166 -10.82 -2.69 13.52
C LEU A 166 -9.39 -2.23 13.28
N SER A 167 -8.48 -3.18 13.10
CA SER A 167 -7.06 -2.90 12.85
C SER A 167 -6.85 -2.04 11.60
N LEU A 168 -7.57 -2.33 10.53
CA LEU A 168 -7.51 -1.59 9.28
C LEU A 168 -7.97 -0.15 9.45
N MET A 169 -9.14 0.06 10.04
CA MET A 169 -9.72 1.38 10.23
C MET A 169 -8.93 2.21 11.23
N LEU A 170 -8.44 1.59 12.31
CA LEU A 170 -7.64 2.26 13.34
C LEU A 170 -6.25 2.68 12.81
N ARG A 171 -5.67 1.89 11.91
CA ARG A 171 -4.40 2.22 11.23
C ARG A 171 -4.55 3.41 10.28
N HIS A 172 -5.73 3.59 9.70
CA HIS A 172 -6.02 4.63 8.71
C HIS A 172 -7.15 5.54 9.17
N ARG A 173 -7.02 6.09 10.38
CA ARG A 173 -8.00 7.01 10.96
C ARG A 173 -8.33 8.16 10.03
N GLY A 174 -9.60 8.54 9.93
CA GLY A 174 -10.08 9.59 9.05
C GLY A 174 -10.30 9.16 7.59
N ARG A 175 -9.84 7.96 7.18
CA ARG A 175 -10.09 7.41 5.85
C ARG A 175 -11.44 6.70 5.80
N VAL A 176 -12.24 7.03 4.79
CA VAL A 176 -13.46 6.27 4.47
C VAL A 176 -13.08 5.06 3.61
N PHE A 177 -13.48 3.87 4.04
CA PHE A 177 -13.37 2.63 3.28
C PHE A 177 -14.72 2.24 2.72
N THR A 178 -14.79 1.98 1.43
CA THR A 178 -15.98 1.38 0.81
C THR A 178 -16.17 -0.06 1.30
N ARG A 179 -17.40 -0.59 1.17
CA ARG A 179 -17.66 -2.00 1.53
C ARG A 179 -16.82 -2.96 0.71
N HIS A 180 -16.61 -2.66 -0.55
CA HIS A 180 -15.78 -3.47 -1.46
C HIS A 180 -14.31 -3.50 -1.02
N GLU A 181 -13.73 -2.34 -0.69
CA GLU A 181 -12.36 -2.28 -0.13
C GLU A 181 -12.23 -3.08 1.17
N LEU A 182 -13.23 -2.97 2.07
CA LEU A 182 -13.23 -3.73 3.33
C LEU A 182 -13.29 -5.23 3.09
N ILE A 183 -14.06 -5.70 2.09
CA ILE A 183 -14.10 -7.12 1.71
C ILE A 183 -12.73 -7.57 1.23
N GLY A 184 -12.10 -6.85 0.30
CA GLY A 184 -10.80 -7.21 -0.25
C GLY A 184 -9.66 -7.23 0.79
N LEU A 185 -9.76 -6.41 1.85
CA LEU A 185 -8.70 -6.22 2.85
C LEU A 185 -8.89 -7.07 4.12
N ALA A 186 -10.14 -7.39 4.51
CA ALA A 186 -10.43 -8.07 5.78
C ALA A 186 -10.83 -9.54 5.63
N TRP A 187 -11.18 -9.99 4.42
CA TRP A 187 -11.52 -11.40 4.15
C TRP A 187 -10.42 -12.11 3.35
N PRO A 188 -10.30 -13.44 3.48
CA PRO A 188 -9.39 -14.23 2.66
C PRO A 188 -9.74 -14.14 1.17
N LYS A 189 -8.73 -14.15 0.30
CA LYS A 189 -8.93 -14.22 -1.16
C LYS A 189 -9.73 -15.47 -1.54
N GLY A 190 -10.66 -15.31 -2.50
CA GLY A 190 -11.49 -16.41 -3.01
C GLY A 190 -12.79 -16.70 -2.22
N VAL A 191 -13.04 -15.96 -1.14
CA VAL A 191 -14.30 -16.07 -0.40
C VAL A 191 -15.31 -15.07 -0.96
N ILE A 192 -16.45 -15.58 -1.43
CA ILE A 192 -17.56 -14.71 -1.90
C ILE A 192 -18.25 -14.12 -0.68
N VAL A 193 -18.15 -12.81 -0.52
CA VAL A 193 -18.71 -12.04 0.59
C VAL A 193 -19.64 -10.96 0.07
N THR A 194 -20.79 -10.81 0.69
CA THR A 194 -21.74 -9.74 0.34
C THR A 194 -21.48 -8.48 1.14
N ASN A 195 -21.88 -7.31 0.62
CA ASN A 195 -21.83 -6.05 1.36
C ASN A 195 -22.53 -6.11 2.72
N ARG A 196 -23.61 -6.91 2.83
CA ARG A 196 -24.33 -7.13 4.09
C ARG A 196 -23.47 -7.81 5.16
N ALA A 197 -22.54 -8.67 4.76
CA ALA A 197 -21.62 -9.30 5.72
C ALA A 197 -20.68 -8.28 6.36
N VAL A 198 -20.26 -7.24 5.62
CA VAL A 198 -19.49 -6.11 6.18
C VAL A 198 -20.33 -5.41 7.26
N ASP A 199 -21.57 -5.04 6.94
CA ASP A 199 -22.46 -4.30 7.85
C ASP A 199 -22.71 -5.09 9.15
N VAL A 200 -22.91 -6.40 9.04
CA VAL A 200 -23.10 -7.31 10.19
C VAL A 200 -21.84 -7.35 11.06
N ASN A 201 -20.65 -7.50 10.45
CA ASN A 201 -19.41 -7.56 11.21
C ASN A 201 -19.07 -6.21 11.87
N ILE A 202 -19.31 -5.08 11.21
CA ILE A 202 -19.19 -3.74 11.79
C ILE A 202 -20.13 -3.58 12.99
N THR A 203 -21.38 -4.03 12.86
CA THR A 203 -22.37 -3.94 13.95
C THR A 203 -21.95 -4.79 15.16
N ARG A 204 -21.44 -6.01 14.92
CA ARG A 204 -20.96 -6.90 15.99
C ARG A 204 -19.71 -6.32 16.67
N MET A 205 -18.77 -5.83 15.87
CA MET A 205 -17.55 -5.20 16.36
C MET A 205 -17.87 -3.98 17.24
N ARG A 206 -18.76 -3.08 16.80
CA ARG A 206 -19.23 -1.93 17.59
C ARG A 206 -19.76 -2.34 18.96
N LYS A 207 -20.57 -3.40 19.03
CA LYS A 207 -21.09 -3.90 20.32
C LYS A 207 -19.99 -4.35 21.27
N LYS A 208 -18.89 -4.90 20.72
CA LYS A 208 -17.79 -5.46 21.52
C LYS A 208 -16.82 -4.38 21.99
N ILE A 209 -16.57 -3.35 21.18
CA ILE A 209 -15.64 -2.26 21.55
C ILE A 209 -16.28 -1.18 22.46
N GLY A 210 -17.53 -1.35 22.86
CA GLY A 210 -18.20 -0.53 23.87
C GLY A 210 -18.26 0.96 23.50
N SER A 211 -17.75 1.82 24.39
CA SER A 211 -17.72 3.29 24.23
C SER A 211 -17.02 3.74 22.94
N TYR A 212 -16.01 2.98 22.47
CA TYR A 212 -15.27 3.26 21.24
C TYR A 212 -16.09 3.05 19.95
N ALA A 213 -17.29 2.47 20.04
CA ALA A 213 -18.18 2.28 18.90
C ALA A 213 -18.56 3.60 18.21
N ALA A 214 -18.62 4.69 18.95
CA ALA A 214 -18.94 6.03 18.43
C ALA A 214 -17.90 6.50 17.38
N HIS A 215 -16.64 6.06 17.50
CA HIS A 215 -15.57 6.41 16.58
C HIS A 215 -15.58 5.60 15.27
N VAL A 216 -16.30 4.49 15.23
CA VAL A 216 -16.55 3.74 13.99
C VAL A 216 -17.77 4.35 13.30
N VAL A 217 -17.54 5.31 12.42
CA VAL A 217 -18.59 6.13 11.78
C VAL A 217 -19.02 5.50 10.46
N THR A 218 -20.34 5.49 10.23
CA THR A 218 -20.93 5.17 8.92
C THR A 218 -21.02 6.42 8.08
N ARG A 219 -20.37 6.44 6.91
CA ARG A 219 -20.59 7.47 5.90
C ARG A 219 -21.62 6.95 4.91
N GLN A 220 -22.83 7.48 5.02
CA GLN A 220 -23.98 7.00 4.23
C GLN A 220 -23.70 7.08 2.73
N GLY A 221 -23.92 5.98 2.01
CA GLY A 221 -23.59 5.85 0.58
C GLY A 221 -22.12 5.54 0.27
N PHE A 222 -21.18 5.81 1.19
CA PHE A 222 -19.74 5.66 0.95
C PHE A 222 -19.12 4.47 1.67
N GLY A 223 -19.43 4.23 2.95
CA GLY A 223 -18.86 3.12 3.71
C GLY A 223 -18.60 3.43 5.17
N TYR A 224 -17.44 3.04 5.69
CA TYR A 224 -17.08 3.12 7.10
C TYR A 224 -15.71 3.75 7.31
N MET A 225 -15.54 4.42 8.45
CA MET A 225 -14.26 5.00 8.88
C MET A 225 -14.14 4.94 10.40
N PHE A 226 -12.91 5.02 10.91
CA PHE A 226 -12.62 5.33 12.32
C PHE A 226 -12.18 6.80 12.42
N GLN A 227 -12.87 7.57 13.26
CA GLN A 227 -12.64 9.01 13.43
C GLN A 227 -11.93 9.30 14.73
#